data_b199d0407fe00f6fb15cb05827be1c4d
#
_entry.id   b199d0407fe00f6fb15cb05827be1c4d
#
_cell.length_a   1.000
_cell.length_b   1.000
_cell.length_c   1.000
_cell.angle_alpha   90.00
_cell.angle_beta   90.00
_cell.angle_gamma   90.00
#
_symmetry.space_group_name_H-M   'P 1'
#
loop_
_entity.id
_entity.type
_entity.pdbx_description
1 polymer ?
#
loop_
_entity_poly.entity_id
_entity_poly.type
_entity_poly.pdbx_seq_one_letter_code
_entity_poly.pdbx_strand_id
1 'polypeptide(L)'
;MATELGMGLAKKGHQIHFITYAQPTRLDFLSENLFYHEVSVKDYPLFDYPPYEIALAARMVDVVEFEKLDLLHVHYAIPHASAAILAKQILATKGITIPIITTLHGTDITLVGKEATYASVVTYAINQSDVVTAVSNSLKRDTHSLFDIQKEIKVIP
;
A
#
# COMPACT_ATOMS: atom_id res chain seq x y z
N MET A 1 -10.44 8.39 1.02
CA MET A 1 -10.48 7.59 -0.23
C MET A 1 -10.34 6.10 0.03
N ALA A 2 -9.21 5.61 0.61
CA ALA A 2 -9.05 4.17 0.90
C ALA A 2 -10.20 3.56 1.73
N THR A 3 -10.64 4.26 2.77
CA THR A 3 -11.77 3.85 3.61
C THR A 3 -13.07 3.73 2.82
N GLU A 4 -13.37 4.71 1.96
CA GLU A 4 -14.60 4.69 1.13
C GLU A 4 -14.59 3.53 0.12
N LEU A 5 -13.42 3.29 -0.51
CA LEU A 5 -13.25 2.14 -1.41
C LEU A 5 -13.46 0.83 -0.65
N GLY A 6 -12.83 0.68 0.50
CA GLY A 6 -12.97 -0.53 1.33
C GLY A 6 -14.42 -0.76 1.77
N MET A 7 -15.11 0.26 2.26
CA MET A 7 -16.54 0.16 2.60
C MET A 7 -17.40 -0.20 1.39
N GLY A 8 -17.10 0.36 0.21
CA GLY A 8 -17.80 0.04 -1.03
C GLY A 8 -17.62 -1.42 -1.45
N LEU A 9 -16.42 -1.97 -1.29
CA LEU A 9 -16.13 -3.38 -1.57
C LEU A 9 -16.76 -4.31 -0.52
N ALA A 10 -16.74 -3.93 0.75
CA ALA A 10 -17.38 -4.72 1.82
C ALA A 10 -18.89 -4.86 1.58
N LYS A 11 -19.58 -3.81 1.11
CA LYS A 11 -21.00 -3.86 0.71
C LYS A 11 -21.27 -4.82 -0.47
N LYS A 12 -20.23 -5.14 -1.25
CA LYS A 12 -20.32 -6.14 -2.34
C LYS A 12 -19.95 -7.55 -1.90
N GLY A 13 -19.73 -7.76 -0.60
CA GLY A 13 -19.45 -9.07 -0.01
C GLY A 13 -17.97 -9.43 0.09
N HIS A 14 -17.04 -8.49 -0.20
CA HIS A 14 -15.62 -8.72 0.00
C HIS A 14 -15.25 -8.49 1.47
N GLN A 15 -14.38 -9.34 2.01
CA GLN A 15 -13.74 -9.11 3.31
C GLN A 15 -12.58 -8.12 3.15
N ILE A 16 -12.63 -7.01 3.88
CA ILE A 16 -11.67 -5.92 3.78
C ILE A 16 -10.91 -5.75 5.09
N HIS A 17 -9.60 -5.88 5.01
CA HIS A 17 -8.68 -5.77 6.13
C HIS A 17 -7.87 -4.49 6.00
N PHE A 18 -8.12 -3.52 6.88
CA PHE A 18 -7.34 -2.28 6.97
C PHE A 18 -6.11 -2.50 7.84
N ILE A 19 -4.92 -2.31 7.27
CA ILE A 19 -3.64 -2.47 7.97
C ILE A 19 -2.98 -1.09 8.02
N THR A 20 -2.97 -0.43 9.19
CA THR A 20 -2.46 0.94 9.34
C THR A 20 -2.16 1.25 10.81
N TYR A 21 -1.38 2.32 11.08
CA TYR A 21 -0.99 2.73 12.43
C TYR A 21 -2.12 3.37 13.25
N ALA A 22 -3.15 3.87 12.60
CA ALA A 22 -4.29 4.48 13.29
C ALA A 22 -5.60 4.03 12.65
N GLN A 23 -6.58 3.80 13.50
CA GLN A 23 -7.91 3.40 13.08
C GLN A 23 -8.53 4.48 12.19
N PRO A 24 -9.05 4.12 10.99
CA PRO A 24 -9.74 5.09 10.14
C PRO A 24 -10.99 5.65 10.82
N THR A 25 -11.09 6.97 10.94
CA THR A 25 -12.17 7.66 11.69
C THR A 25 -13.59 7.42 11.15
N ARG A 26 -13.72 6.96 9.89
CA ARG A 26 -15.01 6.69 9.23
C ARG A 26 -15.28 5.20 9.04
N LEU A 27 -14.54 4.34 9.72
CA LEU A 27 -14.74 2.90 9.60
C LEU A 27 -16.02 2.52 10.36
N ASP A 28 -16.96 1.89 9.65
CA ASP A 28 -18.16 1.32 10.25
C ASP A 28 -17.84 -0.08 10.84
N PHE A 29 -17.62 -0.11 12.15
CA PHE A 29 -17.30 -1.36 12.87
C PHE A 29 -18.47 -2.32 13.03
N LEU A 30 -19.68 -1.91 12.67
CA LEU A 30 -20.84 -2.80 12.67
C LEU A 30 -20.91 -3.63 11.39
N SER A 31 -20.03 -3.38 10.43
CA SER A 31 -19.96 -4.16 9.19
C SER A 31 -19.26 -5.49 9.44
N GLU A 32 -19.93 -6.59 9.10
CA GLU A 32 -19.38 -7.96 9.25
C GLU A 32 -18.15 -8.24 8.35
N ASN A 33 -17.91 -7.40 7.34
CA ASN A 33 -16.85 -7.59 6.34
C ASN A 33 -15.71 -6.56 6.45
N LEU A 34 -15.64 -5.80 7.56
CA LEU A 34 -14.56 -4.80 7.76
C LEU A 34 -13.74 -5.15 8.99
N PHE A 35 -12.45 -5.31 8.79
CA PHE A 35 -11.49 -5.67 9.83
C PHE A 35 -10.38 -4.62 9.92
N TYR A 36 -9.87 -4.38 11.13
CA TYR A 36 -8.78 -3.46 11.37
C TYR A 36 -7.61 -4.15 12.06
N HIS A 37 -6.42 -3.92 11.52
CA HIS A 37 -5.17 -4.46 12.05
C HIS A 37 -4.20 -3.31 12.32
N GLU A 38 -3.92 -3.06 13.58
CA GLU A 38 -3.00 -2.01 13.98
C GLU A 38 -1.55 -2.39 13.65
N VAL A 39 -0.82 -1.41 13.11
CA VAL A 39 0.63 -1.45 12.96
C VAL A 39 1.24 -0.70 14.13
N SER A 40 1.70 -1.42 15.13
CA SER A 40 2.37 -0.84 16.28
C SER A 40 3.87 -0.76 16.03
N VAL A 41 4.45 0.42 16.17
CA VAL A 41 5.88 0.64 16.13
C VAL A 41 6.33 1.02 17.53
N LYS A 42 7.14 0.18 18.15
CA LYS A 42 7.70 0.48 19.46
C LYS A 42 8.89 1.41 19.33
N ASP A 43 8.97 2.40 20.20
CA ASP A 43 10.18 3.20 20.33
C ASP A 43 11.34 2.29 20.77
N TYR A 44 12.40 2.33 19.98
CA TYR A 44 13.61 1.59 20.28
C TYR A 44 14.81 2.56 20.30
N PRO A 45 15.60 2.59 21.38
CA PRO A 45 16.62 3.64 21.58
C PRO A 45 17.72 3.70 20.51
N LEU A 46 17.87 2.65 19.69
CA LEU A 46 18.85 2.62 18.60
C LEU A 46 18.32 3.20 17.28
N PHE A 47 17.04 3.56 17.21
CA PHE A 47 16.46 4.17 16.02
C PHE A 47 16.16 5.64 16.28
N ASP A 48 16.76 6.53 15.51
CA ASP A 48 16.43 7.96 15.52
C ASP A 48 14.99 8.20 15.02
N TYR A 49 14.50 7.28 14.16
CA TYR A 49 13.14 7.31 13.61
C TYR A 49 12.47 5.94 13.72
N PRO A 50 11.18 5.89 14.12
CA PRO A 50 10.44 4.65 14.15
C PRO A 50 10.40 3.98 12.76
N PRO A 51 10.80 2.71 12.61
CA PRO A 51 10.85 2.03 11.32
C PRO A 51 9.46 1.56 10.86
N TYR A 52 8.55 2.51 10.63
CA TYR A 52 7.15 2.23 10.29
C TYR A 52 6.99 1.29 9.08
N GLU A 53 7.75 1.53 8.01
CA GLU A 53 7.69 0.74 6.78
C GLU A 53 7.99 -0.74 7.01
N ILE A 54 9.01 -1.02 7.82
CA ILE A 54 9.39 -2.39 8.19
C ILE A 54 8.29 -3.05 9.06
N ALA A 55 7.77 -2.31 10.04
CA ALA A 55 6.67 -2.80 10.88
C ALA A 55 5.39 -3.06 10.06
N LEU A 56 5.10 -2.19 9.09
CA LEU A 56 3.98 -2.36 8.18
C LEU A 56 4.16 -3.62 7.30
N ALA A 57 5.33 -3.83 6.73
CA ALA A 57 5.63 -5.03 5.94
C ALA A 57 5.46 -6.31 6.77
N ALA A 58 6.00 -6.34 7.99
CA ALA A 58 5.84 -7.48 8.91
C ALA A 58 4.36 -7.73 9.22
N ARG A 59 3.60 -6.66 9.53
CA ARG A 59 2.17 -6.80 9.81
C ARG A 59 1.36 -7.28 8.60
N MET A 60 1.72 -6.84 7.39
CA MET A 60 1.12 -7.36 6.16
C MET A 60 1.35 -8.86 6.00
N VAL A 61 2.56 -9.34 6.27
CA VAL A 61 2.86 -10.79 6.24
C VAL A 61 1.96 -11.54 7.20
N ASP A 62 1.88 -11.12 8.46
CA ASP A 62 1.07 -11.78 9.49
C ASP A 62 -0.42 -11.85 9.09
N VAL A 63 -0.96 -10.71 8.62
CA VAL A 63 -2.39 -10.63 8.25
C VAL A 63 -2.68 -11.49 7.02
N VAL A 64 -1.82 -11.46 6.00
CA VAL A 64 -1.97 -12.31 4.81
C VAL A 64 -1.98 -13.79 5.19
N GLU A 65 -1.05 -14.22 6.06
CA GLU A 65 -0.95 -15.61 6.48
C GLU A 65 -2.14 -16.06 7.33
N PHE A 66 -2.58 -15.20 8.25
CA PHE A 66 -3.67 -15.54 9.19
C PHE A 66 -5.05 -15.48 8.53
N GLU A 67 -5.34 -14.39 7.82
CA GLU A 67 -6.65 -14.12 7.21
C GLU A 67 -6.79 -14.69 5.80
N LYS A 68 -5.71 -15.25 5.23
CA LYS A 68 -5.69 -15.82 3.86
C LYS A 68 -6.11 -14.82 2.79
N LEU A 69 -5.52 -13.64 2.83
CA LEU A 69 -5.86 -12.57 1.89
C LEU A 69 -5.51 -12.94 0.44
N ASP A 70 -6.37 -12.52 -0.50
CA ASP A 70 -6.22 -12.76 -1.94
C ASP A 70 -5.34 -11.70 -2.63
N LEU A 71 -5.27 -10.48 -2.08
CA LEU A 71 -4.47 -9.38 -2.63
C LEU A 71 -4.14 -8.31 -1.58
N LEU A 72 -3.09 -7.54 -1.85
CA LEU A 72 -2.77 -6.33 -1.14
C LEU A 72 -3.10 -5.12 -2.03
N HIS A 73 -3.97 -4.22 -1.56
CA HIS A 73 -4.25 -2.94 -2.22
C HIS A 73 -3.69 -1.82 -1.38
N VAL A 74 -2.64 -1.20 -1.86
CA VAL A 74 -1.94 -0.13 -1.15
C VAL A 74 -2.14 1.23 -1.81
N HIS A 75 -2.15 2.26 -0.98
CA HIS A 75 -2.27 3.64 -1.39
C HIS A 75 -0.94 4.33 -1.15
N TYR A 76 -0.39 5.02 -2.15
CA TYR A 76 0.94 5.62 -2.23
C TYR A 76 2.07 4.64 -2.56
N ALA A 77 2.99 5.09 -3.41
CA ALA A 77 4.18 4.34 -3.79
C ALA A 77 5.11 4.09 -2.60
N ILE A 78 5.26 5.08 -1.72
CA ILE A 78 5.98 4.99 -0.45
C ILE A 78 5.12 5.59 0.68
N PRO A 79 5.16 5.05 1.89
CA PRO A 79 5.87 3.83 2.31
C PRO A 79 5.08 2.54 2.04
N HIS A 80 3.89 2.62 1.47
CA HIS A 80 2.95 1.49 1.50
C HIS A 80 3.26 0.45 0.41
N ALA A 81 3.55 0.87 -0.86
CA ALA A 81 3.88 -0.11 -1.89
C ALA A 81 5.25 -0.76 -1.65
N SER A 82 6.25 0.00 -1.18
CA SER A 82 7.55 -0.56 -0.80
C SER A 82 7.43 -1.59 0.33
N ALA A 83 6.62 -1.30 1.35
CA ALA A 83 6.31 -2.26 2.42
C ALA A 83 5.60 -3.52 1.90
N ALA A 84 4.63 -3.36 1.00
CA ALA A 84 3.89 -4.48 0.40
C ALA A 84 4.80 -5.37 -0.46
N ILE A 85 5.75 -4.79 -1.19
CA ILE A 85 6.73 -5.54 -1.97
C ILE A 85 7.63 -6.36 -1.07
N LEU A 86 8.12 -5.78 0.02
CA LEU A 86 8.89 -6.51 1.03
C LEU A 86 8.05 -7.66 1.62
N ALA A 87 6.80 -7.41 1.99
CA ALA A 87 5.89 -8.44 2.46
C ALA A 87 5.69 -9.55 1.42
N LYS A 88 5.46 -9.21 0.15
CA LYS A 88 5.34 -10.17 -0.97
C LYS A 88 6.58 -11.04 -1.10
N GLN A 89 7.77 -10.45 -0.98
CA GLN A 89 9.04 -11.20 -1.04
C GLN A 89 9.17 -12.17 0.15
N ILE A 90 8.84 -11.75 1.36
CA ILE A 90 8.85 -12.61 2.55
C ILE A 90 7.84 -13.76 2.39
N LEU A 91 6.61 -13.47 1.95
CA LEU A 91 5.58 -14.47 1.71
C LEU A 91 6.00 -15.49 0.63
N ALA A 92 6.69 -15.04 -0.41
CA ALA A 92 7.21 -15.92 -1.46
C ALA A 92 8.19 -16.97 -0.92
N THR A 93 9.00 -16.64 0.11
CA THR A 93 9.89 -17.62 0.77
C THR A 93 9.11 -18.73 1.50
N LYS A 94 7.83 -18.48 1.79
CA LYS A 94 6.89 -19.41 2.43
C LYS A 94 5.95 -20.10 1.42
N GLY A 95 6.20 -19.90 0.12
CA GLY A 95 5.37 -20.46 -0.95
C GLY A 95 4.02 -19.74 -1.17
N ILE A 96 3.84 -18.55 -0.59
CA ILE A 96 2.62 -17.74 -0.72
C ILE A 96 2.84 -16.67 -1.79
N THR A 97 1.99 -16.67 -2.81
CA THR A 97 1.98 -15.64 -3.86
C THR A 97 0.79 -14.71 -3.66
N ILE A 98 1.04 -13.41 -3.60
CA ILE A 98 0.00 -12.40 -3.43
C ILE A 98 0.19 -11.25 -4.43
N PRO A 99 -0.84 -10.84 -5.19
CA PRO A 99 -0.76 -9.67 -6.06
C PRO A 99 -0.86 -8.37 -5.27
N ILE A 100 -0.21 -7.32 -5.82
CA ILE A 100 -0.22 -5.97 -5.26
C ILE A 100 -0.87 -5.01 -6.25
N ILE A 101 -1.87 -4.27 -5.78
CA ILE A 101 -2.43 -3.10 -6.46
C ILE A 101 -1.91 -1.85 -5.77
N THR A 102 -1.32 -0.92 -6.51
CA THR A 102 -0.88 0.37 -5.98
C THR A 102 -1.69 1.51 -6.59
N THR A 103 -2.34 2.31 -5.74
CA THR A 103 -3.03 3.54 -6.15
C THR A 103 -2.20 4.76 -5.78
N LEU A 104 -1.83 5.54 -6.80
CA LEU A 104 -1.09 6.79 -6.68
C LEU A 104 -2.04 7.96 -6.40
N HIS A 105 -1.68 8.84 -5.46
CA HIS A 105 -2.51 9.96 -5.03
C HIS A 105 -1.96 11.34 -5.36
N GLY A 106 -0.68 11.45 -5.69
CA GLY A 106 -0.02 12.68 -6.09
C GLY A 106 1.11 13.11 -5.17
N THR A 107 0.90 13.18 -3.87
CA THR A 107 1.93 13.61 -2.91
C THR A 107 3.18 12.72 -2.96
N ASP A 108 2.98 11.44 -3.12
CA ASP A 108 4.01 10.42 -3.29
C ASP A 108 4.82 10.59 -4.59
N ILE A 109 4.25 11.26 -5.58
CA ILE A 109 4.85 11.47 -6.91
C ILE A 109 5.42 12.89 -7.03
N THR A 110 4.57 13.90 -6.79
CA THR A 110 4.90 15.29 -7.13
C THR A 110 5.65 16.04 -6.03
N LEU A 111 5.61 15.57 -4.81
CA LEU A 111 6.32 16.15 -3.67
C LEU A 111 7.44 15.23 -3.20
N VAL A 112 7.10 14.17 -2.48
CA VAL A 112 8.09 13.30 -1.84
C VAL A 112 8.91 12.53 -2.88
N GLY A 113 8.27 12.00 -3.92
CA GLY A 113 8.95 11.20 -4.93
C GLY A 113 9.96 11.97 -5.79
N LYS A 114 9.86 13.30 -5.86
CA LYS A 114 10.84 14.15 -6.56
C LYS A 114 12.18 14.26 -5.84
N GLU A 115 12.21 14.00 -4.55
CA GLU A 115 13.47 14.01 -3.79
C GLU A 115 14.35 12.86 -4.29
N ALA A 116 15.57 13.17 -4.66
CA ALA A 116 16.52 12.20 -5.21
C ALA A 116 16.72 10.98 -4.30
N THR A 117 16.58 11.19 -2.99
CA THR A 117 16.69 10.15 -1.95
C THR A 117 15.65 9.04 -2.12
N TYR A 118 14.45 9.36 -2.61
CA TYR A 118 13.33 8.42 -2.70
C TYR A 118 13.04 7.94 -4.13
N ALA A 119 13.56 8.61 -5.15
CA ALA A 119 13.21 8.38 -6.55
C ALA A 119 13.41 6.91 -6.99
N SER A 120 14.50 6.28 -6.57
CA SER A 120 14.78 4.87 -6.91
C SER A 120 13.78 3.90 -6.28
N VAL A 121 13.40 4.14 -5.02
CA VAL A 121 12.42 3.31 -4.30
C VAL A 121 11.02 3.50 -4.88
N VAL A 122 10.63 4.74 -5.19
CA VAL A 122 9.34 5.04 -5.84
C VAL A 122 9.24 4.35 -7.21
N THR A 123 10.28 4.50 -8.04
CA THR A 123 10.34 3.85 -9.36
C THR A 123 10.23 2.33 -9.23
N TYR A 124 11.01 1.75 -8.32
CA TYR A 124 10.99 0.31 -8.08
C TYR A 124 9.61 -0.16 -7.58
N ALA A 125 9.05 0.54 -6.58
CA ALA A 125 7.76 0.16 -6.00
C ALA A 125 6.62 0.17 -7.03
N ILE A 126 6.58 1.18 -7.90
CA ILE A 126 5.59 1.25 -8.98
C ILE A 126 5.81 0.10 -9.99
N ASN A 127 7.06 -0.14 -10.41
CA ASN A 127 7.37 -1.17 -11.41
C ASN A 127 7.17 -2.60 -10.88
N GLN A 128 7.25 -2.85 -9.57
CA GLN A 128 7.02 -4.16 -8.96
C GLN A 128 5.56 -4.43 -8.60
N SER A 129 4.70 -3.43 -8.65
CA SER A 129 3.27 -3.61 -8.45
C SER A 129 2.66 -4.42 -9.61
N ASP A 130 1.71 -5.30 -9.32
CA ASP A 130 1.03 -6.09 -10.37
C ASP A 130 0.06 -5.22 -11.17
N VAL A 131 -0.61 -4.29 -10.49
CA VAL A 131 -1.48 -3.27 -11.11
C VAL A 131 -1.19 -1.91 -10.50
N VAL A 132 -1.14 -0.88 -11.32
CA VAL A 132 -0.97 0.51 -10.87
C VAL A 132 -2.15 1.35 -11.32
N THR A 133 -2.71 2.12 -10.39
CA THR A 133 -3.78 3.08 -10.69
C THR A 133 -3.40 4.49 -10.25
N ALA A 134 -3.98 5.50 -10.91
CA ALA A 134 -3.83 6.90 -10.54
C ALA A 134 -5.19 7.57 -10.52
N VAL A 135 -5.36 8.57 -9.66
CA VAL A 135 -6.62 9.30 -9.49
C VAL A 135 -6.93 10.31 -10.61
N SER A 136 -5.98 10.54 -11.53
CA SER A 136 -6.19 11.45 -12.66
C SER A 136 -5.21 11.19 -13.82
N ASN A 137 -5.60 11.63 -15.00
CA ASN A 137 -4.71 11.63 -16.19
C ASN A 137 -3.49 12.55 -16.01
N SER A 138 -3.61 13.64 -15.26
CA SER A 138 -2.48 14.50 -14.93
C SER A 138 -1.44 13.74 -14.14
N LEU A 139 -1.86 13.10 -13.04
CA LEU A 139 -0.96 12.31 -12.21
C LEU A 139 -0.28 11.18 -12.97
N LYS A 140 -1.02 10.48 -13.85
CA LYS A 140 -0.44 9.46 -14.73
C LYS A 140 0.69 10.04 -15.60
N ARG A 141 0.47 11.20 -16.25
CA ARG A 141 1.50 11.86 -17.08
C ARG A 141 2.71 12.29 -16.25
N ASP A 142 2.45 12.91 -15.10
CA ASP A 142 3.51 13.37 -14.20
C ASP A 142 4.37 12.20 -13.72
N THR A 143 3.75 11.06 -13.38
CA THR A 143 4.46 9.85 -12.97
C THR A 143 5.41 9.35 -14.06
N HIS A 144 4.94 9.24 -15.32
CA HIS A 144 5.79 8.81 -16.43
C HIS A 144 6.87 9.84 -16.81
N SER A 145 6.63 11.13 -16.55
CA SER A 145 7.63 12.17 -16.84
C SER A 145 8.74 12.26 -15.80
N LEU A 146 8.44 11.90 -14.55
CA LEU A 146 9.37 12.01 -13.42
C LEU A 146 10.18 10.74 -13.16
N PHE A 147 9.63 9.57 -13.54
CA PHE A 147 10.20 8.27 -13.23
C PHE A 147 10.20 7.36 -14.46
N ASP A 148 11.19 6.47 -14.52
CA ASP A 148 11.24 5.41 -15.55
C ASP A 148 10.26 4.28 -15.21
N ILE A 149 8.99 4.51 -15.55
CA ILE A 149 7.89 3.58 -15.27
C ILE A 149 7.59 2.74 -16.50
N GLN A 150 7.73 1.41 -16.33
CA GLN A 150 7.45 0.40 -17.36
C GLN A 150 6.01 -0.13 -17.27
N LYS A 151 5.30 0.17 -16.19
CA LYS A 151 3.93 -0.31 -15.95
C LYS A 151 2.91 0.61 -16.62
N GLU A 152 1.86 0.00 -17.16
CA GLU A 152 0.66 0.73 -17.52
C GLU A 152 -0.02 1.27 -16.26
N ILE A 153 -0.32 2.56 -16.23
CA ILE A 153 -1.07 3.19 -15.15
C ILE A 153 -2.51 3.38 -15.62
N LYS A 154 -3.45 2.73 -14.93
CA LYS A 154 -4.89 2.89 -15.18
C LYS A 154 -5.42 4.08 -14.40
N VAL A 155 -6.23 4.93 -15.06
CA VAL A 155 -6.86 6.06 -14.36
C VAL A 155 -8.22 5.66 -13.85
N ILE A 156 -8.40 5.82 -12.52
CA ILE A 156 -9.67 5.59 -11.80
C ILE A 156 -9.90 6.86 -10.97
N PRO A 157 -10.77 7.78 -11.45
CA PRO A 157 -11.05 9.07 -10.79
C PRO A 157 -11.77 8.91 -9.44
#